data_e148071a8079ede7989e5404bb2a3259
#
_entry.id   e148071a8079ede7989e5404bb2a3259
#
_cell.length_a   1.000
_cell.length_b   1.000
_cell.length_c   1.000
_cell.angle_alpha   90.00
_cell.angle_beta   90.00
_cell.angle_gamma   90.00
#
_symmetry.space_group_name_H-M   'P 1'
#
loop_
_entity.id
_entity.type
_entity.pdbx_description
1 polymer ?
#
loop_
_entity_poly.entity_id
_entity_poly.type
_entity_poly.pdbx_seq_one_letter_code
_entity_poly.pdbx_strand_id
1 'polypeptide(L)'
;MNIRSFRQQLFFIFITVAFVMFTGNRVSAQTFNSDNYLTMPHGIGTFVVSTGQRNAAMYATWALLPRFELNVSTALFWENTEFNSPQHFSTNVFGKYMFWVNKSNTGGGGIFLGIGKSPGFYTQEGYSAIHKNYWTAIPFSFPLFNNTISWDIMPGALVDLDYGENNSTAWGFTWSTRLAIYKIIPKTAIVAEAYGTEGQAFSKPEYKVGLRWEPNDYIIPAISYGSCFDGSKGAGFEIGVIIFTSPFLTRDFIKNNHIEY
;
A
#
# COMPACT_ATOMS: atom_id res chain seq x y z
N MET A 1 8.05 -22.77 27.56
CA MET A 1 6.91 -21.87 27.26
C MET A 1 6.01 -22.60 26.26
N ASN A 2 4.76 -22.86 26.62
CA ASN A 2 3.89 -23.79 25.89
C ASN A 2 3.33 -23.08 24.62
N ILE A 3 3.66 -23.58 23.44
CA ILE A 3 3.29 -23.00 22.13
C ILE A 3 1.76 -22.80 21.97
N ARG A 4 0.94 -23.63 22.64
CA ARG A 4 -0.51 -23.48 22.70
C ARG A 4 -0.96 -22.22 23.46
N SER A 5 -0.30 -21.88 24.56
CA SER A 5 -0.59 -20.69 25.35
C SER A 5 -0.25 -19.40 24.57
N PHE A 6 0.86 -19.40 23.84
CA PHE A 6 1.27 -18.25 23.02
C PHE A 6 0.30 -17.98 21.86
N ARG A 7 -0.19 -19.02 21.19
CA ARG A 7 -1.20 -18.88 20.12
C ARG A 7 -2.54 -18.34 20.65
N GLN A 8 -2.95 -18.79 21.84
CA GLN A 8 -4.19 -18.28 22.46
C GLN A 8 -4.04 -16.82 22.88
N GLN A 9 -2.89 -16.42 23.42
CA GLN A 9 -2.65 -15.01 23.78
C GLN A 9 -2.60 -14.10 22.54
N LEU A 10 -1.97 -14.51 21.45
CA LEU A 10 -1.99 -13.78 20.18
C LEU A 10 -3.40 -13.66 19.61
N PHE A 11 -4.21 -14.69 19.68
CA PHE A 11 -5.59 -14.69 19.24
C PHE A 11 -6.47 -13.76 20.10
N PHE A 12 -6.26 -13.75 21.42
CA PHE A 12 -6.96 -12.83 22.32
C PHE A 12 -6.54 -11.37 22.11
N ILE A 13 -5.26 -11.08 21.90
CA ILE A 13 -4.77 -9.74 21.58
C ILE A 13 -5.38 -9.27 20.26
N PHE A 14 -5.46 -10.13 19.26
CA PHE A 14 -6.06 -9.80 17.97
C PHE A 14 -7.56 -9.47 18.09
N ILE A 15 -8.32 -10.24 18.88
CA ILE A 15 -9.75 -10.00 19.16
C ILE A 15 -9.94 -8.72 19.99
N THR A 16 -9.09 -8.47 20.98
CA THR A 16 -9.22 -7.29 21.85
C THR A 16 -8.93 -6.00 21.09
N VAL A 17 -7.95 -5.98 20.20
CA VAL A 17 -7.68 -4.85 19.30
C VAL A 17 -8.85 -4.61 18.34
N ALA A 18 -9.50 -5.66 17.85
CA ALA A 18 -10.66 -5.56 16.97
C ALA A 18 -11.91 -4.99 17.68
N PHE A 19 -12.03 -5.11 19.00
CA PHE A 19 -13.26 -4.76 19.73
C PHE A 19 -13.30 -3.30 20.25
N VAL A 20 -12.21 -2.58 20.23
CA VAL A 20 -12.12 -1.22 20.83
C VAL A 20 -12.51 -0.08 19.88
N MET A 21 -12.90 -0.38 18.61
CA MET A 21 -13.03 0.67 17.59
C MET A 21 -14.44 0.78 16.97
N PHE A 22 -15.38 1.32 17.68
CA PHE A 22 -16.69 1.68 17.09
C PHE A 22 -16.97 3.18 17.21
N THR A 23 -16.90 3.93 16.14
CA THR A 23 -17.74 5.03 15.59
C THR A 23 -17.01 5.95 14.61
N GLY A 24 -17.52 6.14 13.40
CA GLY A 24 -17.45 7.35 12.55
C GLY A 24 -16.61 7.33 11.27
N ASN A 25 -17.12 7.83 10.22
CA ASN A 25 -16.67 8.36 8.91
C ASN A 25 -15.81 7.51 7.94
N ARG A 26 -16.27 7.45 6.69
CA ARG A 26 -15.74 6.61 5.59
C ARG A 26 -14.37 7.08 5.10
N VAL A 27 -13.41 6.19 5.10
CA VAL A 27 -12.07 6.39 4.52
C VAL A 27 -11.67 5.16 3.72
N SER A 28 -11.06 5.37 2.55
CA SER A 28 -10.64 4.30 1.64
C SER A 28 -9.13 4.05 1.78
N ALA A 29 -8.70 2.82 2.04
CA ALA A 29 -7.28 2.43 2.08
C ALA A 29 -7.01 1.08 1.38
N GLN A 30 -5.74 0.67 1.23
CA GLN A 30 -5.33 -0.26 0.17
C GLN A 30 -4.57 -1.49 0.67
N THR A 31 -4.87 -2.64 0.05
CA THR A 31 -4.03 -3.86 0.01
C THR A 31 -3.33 -4.03 -1.35
N PHE A 32 -3.44 -3.05 -2.22
CA PHE A 32 -2.84 -3.02 -3.56
C PHE A 32 -1.60 -2.12 -3.57
N ASN A 33 -0.69 -2.34 -4.49
CA ASN A 33 0.57 -1.59 -4.59
C ASN A 33 0.37 -0.14 -5.04
N SER A 34 -0.68 0.11 -5.83
CA SER A 34 -1.02 1.46 -6.27
C SER A 34 -1.81 2.20 -5.21
N ASP A 35 -1.46 3.44 -4.95
CA ASP A 35 -2.22 4.33 -4.08
C ASP A 35 -3.04 5.35 -4.89
N ASN A 36 -3.99 6.00 -4.24
CA ASN A 36 -4.77 7.09 -4.81
C ASN A 36 -4.23 8.45 -4.33
N TYR A 37 -4.82 9.54 -4.79
CA TYR A 37 -4.44 10.89 -4.37
C TYR A 37 -4.82 11.22 -2.92
N LEU A 38 -5.85 10.55 -2.38
CA LEU A 38 -6.50 10.91 -1.13
C LEU A 38 -5.59 10.65 0.07
N THR A 39 -5.51 11.64 0.96
CA THR A 39 -4.97 11.49 2.31
C THR A 39 -6.09 11.19 3.30
N MET A 40 -5.75 10.50 4.38
CA MET A 40 -6.69 10.28 5.48
C MET A 40 -7.14 11.63 6.09
N PRO A 41 -8.35 11.70 6.64
CA PRO A 41 -8.75 12.84 7.46
C PRO A 41 -7.76 13.06 8.60
N HIS A 42 -7.51 14.32 8.92
CA HIS A 42 -6.62 14.70 10.00
C HIS A 42 -6.97 13.99 11.31
N GLY A 43 -5.96 13.44 11.96
CA GLY A 43 -6.10 12.71 13.22
C GLY A 43 -6.54 11.25 13.11
N ILE A 44 -6.66 10.70 11.90
CA ILE A 44 -6.94 9.28 11.69
C ILE A 44 -5.65 8.56 11.32
N GLY A 45 -5.50 7.34 11.81
CA GLY A 45 -4.47 6.41 11.40
C GLY A 45 -5.05 5.19 10.71
N THR A 46 -4.21 4.52 9.94
CA THR A 46 -4.56 3.29 9.24
C THR A 46 -3.47 2.26 9.46
N PHE A 47 -3.87 1.01 9.68
CA PHE A 47 -2.99 -0.14 9.68
C PHE A 47 -3.45 -1.12 8.61
N VAL A 48 -2.53 -1.53 7.77
CA VAL A 48 -2.75 -2.57 6.77
C VAL A 48 -1.84 -3.74 7.11
N VAL A 49 -2.40 -4.92 7.20
CA VAL A 49 -1.64 -6.16 7.36
C VAL A 49 -2.03 -7.09 6.24
N SER A 50 -1.06 -7.62 5.54
CA SER A 50 -1.28 -8.60 4.47
C SER A 50 -0.31 -9.75 4.58
N THR A 51 -0.71 -10.90 4.06
CA THR A 51 0.14 -12.07 3.89
C THR A 51 -0.25 -12.81 2.62
N GLY A 52 0.70 -13.41 1.98
CA GLY A 52 0.49 -14.11 0.72
C GLY A 52 1.50 -15.22 0.47
N GLN A 53 1.56 -15.66 -0.77
CA GLN A 53 2.46 -16.74 -1.17
C GLN A 53 3.94 -16.36 -1.08
N ARG A 54 4.27 -15.07 -1.15
CA ARG A 54 5.66 -14.60 -1.28
C ARG A 54 6.11 -13.62 -0.20
N ASN A 55 5.19 -12.97 0.48
CA ASN A 55 5.50 -11.96 1.48
C ASN A 55 4.45 -11.88 2.59
N ALA A 56 4.84 -11.26 3.70
CA ALA A 56 3.93 -10.63 4.63
C ALA A 56 4.34 -9.17 4.75
N ALA A 57 3.36 -8.28 4.76
CA ALA A 57 3.60 -6.86 4.84
C ALA A 57 2.72 -6.20 5.91
N MET A 58 3.25 -5.15 6.49
CA MET A 58 2.52 -4.24 7.36
C MET A 58 2.77 -2.80 6.88
N TYR A 59 1.72 -2.03 6.88
CA TYR A 59 1.73 -0.64 6.50
C TYR A 59 0.96 0.16 7.55
N ALA A 60 1.53 1.27 8.00
CA ALA A 60 0.90 2.15 8.96
C ALA A 60 0.95 3.59 8.45
N THR A 61 -0.18 4.28 8.56
CA THR A 61 -0.36 5.68 8.15
C THR A 61 -0.83 6.51 9.33
N TRP A 62 -0.33 7.72 9.44
CA TRP A 62 -0.79 8.72 10.39
C TRP A 62 -1.03 10.05 9.68
N ALA A 63 -2.28 10.50 9.66
CA ALA A 63 -2.65 11.82 9.14
C ALA A 63 -2.40 12.89 10.20
N LEU A 64 -1.15 13.32 10.34
CA LEU A 64 -0.70 14.25 11.38
C LEU A 64 -1.09 15.70 11.09
N LEU A 65 -1.25 16.06 9.84
CA LEU A 65 -1.62 17.40 9.37
C LEU A 65 -2.69 17.27 8.27
N PRO A 66 -3.49 18.33 8.04
CA PRO A 66 -4.39 18.36 6.91
C PRO A 66 -3.65 18.13 5.58
N ARG A 67 -4.16 17.24 4.75
CA ARG A 67 -3.58 16.88 3.44
C ARG A 67 -2.18 16.24 3.50
N PHE A 68 -1.70 15.88 4.69
CA PHE A 68 -0.39 15.27 4.84
C PHE A 68 -0.46 14.01 5.71
N GLU A 69 0.17 12.95 5.23
CA GLU A 69 0.32 11.68 5.91
C GLU A 69 1.78 11.32 6.05
N LEU A 70 2.12 10.79 7.22
CA LEU A 70 3.36 10.06 7.43
C LEU A 70 3.06 8.56 7.37
N ASN A 71 3.88 7.83 6.63
CA ASN A 71 3.67 6.42 6.36
C ASN A 71 4.92 5.62 6.70
N VAL A 72 4.72 4.44 7.26
CA VAL A 72 5.77 3.45 7.47
C VAL A 72 5.29 2.12 6.92
N SER A 73 6.10 1.47 6.12
CA SER A 73 5.83 0.13 5.63
C SER A 73 6.97 -0.82 5.94
N THR A 74 6.64 -2.06 6.24
CA THR A 74 7.60 -3.15 6.41
C THR A 74 7.09 -4.36 5.66
N ALA A 75 7.99 -5.14 5.08
CA ALA A 75 7.65 -6.42 4.47
C ALA A 75 8.75 -7.45 4.72
N LEU A 76 8.32 -8.69 4.95
CA LEU A 76 9.17 -9.86 5.01
C LEU A 76 8.87 -10.70 3.76
N PHE A 77 9.88 -10.90 2.93
CA PHE A 77 9.80 -11.74 1.74
C PHE A 77 10.38 -13.11 2.07
N TRP A 78 9.56 -14.16 1.95
CA TRP A 78 10.08 -15.52 2.00
C TRP A 78 10.37 -16.01 0.59
N GLU A 79 11.50 -16.58 0.51
CA GLU A 79 12.12 -16.92 -0.73
C GLU A 79 11.53 -18.14 -1.42
N ASN A 80 11.77 -18.15 -2.69
CA ASN A 80 11.68 -19.36 -3.47
C ASN A 80 12.81 -20.31 -3.03
N THR A 81 12.46 -21.41 -2.40
CA THR A 81 13.37 -22.41 -1.84
C THR A 81 14.37 -23.00 -2.84
N GLU A 82 14.19 -22.73 -4.14
CA GLU A 82 15.09 -23.21 -5.20
C GLU A 82 16.50 -22.58 -5.15
N PHE A 83 16.68 -21.43 -4.47
CA PHE A 83 17.94 -20.67 -4.51
C PHE A 83 18.61 -20.43 -3.17
N ASN A 84 18.15 -21.03 -2.08
CA ASN A 84 18.76 -20.87 -0.74
C ASN A 84 19.02 -19.42 -0.30
N SER A 85 18.30 -18.45 -0.84
CA SER A 85 18.47 -17.04 -0.47
C SER A 85 17.87 -16.75 0.90
N PRO A 86 18.49 -15.88 1.69
CA PRO A 86 17.96 -15.51 3.00
C PRO A 86 16.66 -14.71 2.86
N GLN A 87 15.81 -14.80 3.87
CA GLN A 87 14.62 -13.97 3.99
C GLN A 87 15.01 -12.50 4.00
N HIS A 88 14.34 -11.68 3.21
CA HIS A 88 14.61 -10.25 3.10
C HIS A 88 13.56 -9.44 3.84
N PHE A 89 14.03 -8.51 4.66
CA PHE A 89 13.19 -7.56 5.38
C PHE A 89 13.32 -6.17 4.75
N SER A 90 12.18 -5.64 4.30
CA SER A 90 12.04 -4.30 3.72
C SER A 90 11.46 -3.35 4.76
N THR A 91 11.93 -2.11 4.76
CA THR A 91 11.35 -1.03 5.57
C THR A 91 11.42 0.27 4.80
N ASN A 92 10.29 0.99 4.73
CA ASN A 92 10.21 2.29 4.09
C ASN A 92 9.48 3.28 5.00
N VAL A 93 9.95 4.53 4.97
CA VAL A 93 9.29 5.68 5.59
C VAL A 93 9.04 6.71 4.50
N PHE A 94 7.84 7.24 4.41
CA PHE A 94 7.50 8.20 3.39
C PHE A 94 6.37 9.13 3.81
N GLY A 95 6.40 10.35 3.24
CA GLY A 95 5.34 11.32 3.34
C GLY A 95 4.49 11.33 2.10
N LYS A 96 3.19 11.60 2.26
CA LYS A 96 2.25 11.88 1.18
C LYS A 96 1.61 13.23 1.41
N TYR A 97 1.58 14.05 0.39
CA TYR A 97 0.92 15.34 0.40
C TYR A 97 -0.08 15.45 -0.75
N MET A 98 -1.34 15.75 -0.43
CA MET A 98 -2.41 15.96 -1.39
C MET A 98 -2.43 17.43 -1.81
N PHE A 99 -1.92 17.74 -3.02
CA PHE A 99 -1.78 19.12 -3.49
C PHE A 99 -3.00 19.61 -4.27
N TRP A 100 -3.79 18.70 -4.87
CA TRP A 100 -4.95 19.06 -5.68
C TRP A 100 -6.11 18.11 -5.43
N VAL A 101 -7.33 18.68 -5.38
CA VAL A 101 -8.60 17.95 -5.27
C VAL A 101 -9.58 18.60 -6.22
N ASN A 102 -10.36 17.82 -6.94
CA ASN A 102 -11.41 18.34 -7.81
C ASN A 102 -12.60 18.90 -6.98
N LYS A 103 -13.49 19.65 -7.64
CA LYS A 103 -14.63 20.30 -6.96
C LYS A 103 -15.61 19.30 -6.30
N SER A 104 -15.66 18.07 -6.76
CA SER A 104 -16.54 17.02 -6.22
C SER A 104 -15.88 16.15 -5.15
N ASN A 105 -14.64 16.42 -4.78
CA ASN A 105 -13.83 15.64 -3.84
C ASN A 105 -13.71 14.14 -4.20
N THR A 106 -13.83 13.81 -5.49
CA THR A 106 -13.82 12.42 -5.96
C THR A 106 -12.59 12.06 -6.78
N GLY A 107 -11.75 13.06 -7.09
CA GLY A 107 -10.51 12.91 -7.82
C GLY A 107 -9.53 14.01 -7.47
N GLY A 108 -8.25 13.79 -7.75
CA GLY A 108 -7.23 14.75 -7.38
C GLY A 108 -5.81 14.25 -7.69
N GLY A 109 -4.83 14.92 -7.09
CA GLY A 109 -3.42 14.59 -7.21
C GLY A 109 -2.67 14.78 -5.91
N GLY A 110 -1.69 13.91 -5.68
CA GLY A 110 -0.80 13.93 -4.53
C GLY A 110 0.65 13.72 -4.95
N ILE A 111 1.54 13.78 -3.99
CA ILE A 111 2.95 13.44 -4.16
C ILE A 111 3.42 12.61 -2.98
N PHE A 112 4.19 11.57 -3.26
CA PHE A 112 4.96 10.79 -2.29
C PHE A 112 6.42 11.14 -2.36
N LEU A 113 7.06 11.16 -1.20
CA LEU A 113 8.52 11.19 -1.06
C LEU A 113 8.92 10.17 0.00
N GLY A 114 9.78 9.24 -0.36
CA GLY A 114 10.12 8.13 0.51
C GLY A 114 11.59 7.76 0.50
N ILE A 115 11.99 7.16 1.62
CA ILE A 115 13.31 6.57 1.81
C ILE A 115 13.13 5.20 2.46
N GLY A 116 14.01 4.26 2.14
CA GLY A 116 13.94 2.97 2.80
C GLY A 116 15.00 1.98 2.38
N LYS A 117 14.65 0.73 2.64
CA LYS A 117 15.37 -0.45 2.15
C LYS A 117 14.36 -1.42 1.60
N SER A 118 14.51 -1.82 0.37
CA SER A 118 13.67 -2.82 -0.27
C SER A 118 14.50 -3.75 -1.16
N PRO A 119 14.04 -4.97 -1.44
CA PRO A 119 14.64 -5.75 -2.51
C PRO A 119 14.47 -4.94 -3.79
N GLY A 120 15.56 -4.77 -4.53
CA GLY A 120 15.58 -3.93 -5.72
C GLY A 120 14.57 -4.39 -6.75
N PHE A 121 14.59 -5.64 -7.13
CA PHE A 121 13.61 -6.25 -8.02
C PHE A 121 13.79 -7.75 -8.08
N TYR A 122 12.82 -8.36 -8.70
CA TYR A 122 12.82 -9.77 -8.99
C TYR A 122 13.70 -10.04 -10.22
N THR A 123 14.81 -10.73 -10.01
CA THR A 123 15.58 -11.33 -11.09
C THR A 123 15.08 -12.75 -11.37
N GLN A 124 15.55 -13.38 -12.46
CA GLN A 124 15.26 -14.79 -12.71
C GLN A 124 15.74 -15.71 -11.57
N GLU A 125 16.69 -15.24 -10.78
CA GLU A 125 17.35 -15.94 -9.69
C GLU A 125 16.72 -15.68 -8.30
N GLY A 126 15.67 -14.86 -8.22
CA GLY A 126 15.02 -14.49 -6.96
C GLY A 126 15.12 -12.99 -6.67
N TYR A 127 14.81 -12.57 -5.42
CA TYR A 127 14.97 -11.19 -5.02
C TYR A 127 16.45 -10.82 -4.92
N SER A 128 16.80 -9.68 -5.51
CA SER A 128 18.12 -9.10 -5.31
C SER A 128 18.36 -8.77 -3.84
N ALA A 129 19.61 -8.48 -3.47
CA ALA A 129 19.94 -7.98 -2.15
C ALA A 129 19.09 -6.74 -1.81
N ILE A 130 18.85 -6.52 -0.52
CA ILE A 130 18.12 -5.34 -0.05
C ILE A 130 19.00 -4.11 -0.22
N HIS A 131 18.55 -3.17 -1.02
CA HIS A 131 19.21 -1.90 -1.28
C HIS A 131 18.56 -0.75 -0.52
N LYS A 132 19.35 0.25 -0.16
CA LYS A 132 18.82 1.55 0.26
C LYS A 132 18.24 2.24 -0.96
N ASN A 133 17.06 2.82 -0.82
CA ASN A 133 16.42 3.54 -1.91
C ASN A 133 15.86 4.89 -1.47
N TYR A 134 15.79 5.78 -2.45
CA TYR A 134 15.00 6.99 -2.43
C TYR A 134 14.00 6.91 -3.56
N TRP A 135 12.75 7.30 -3.28
CA TRP A 135 11.71 7.20 -4.29
C TRP A 135 10.70 8.33 -4.18
N THR A 136 10.05 8.61 -5.28
CA THR A 136 8.95 9.55 -5.38
C THR A 136 7.88 8.98 -6.30
N ALA A 137 6.63 9.35 -6.08
CA ALA A 137 5.53 9.02 -6.97
C ALA A 137 4.46 10.13 -6.91
N ILE A 138 3.69 10.27 -7.98
CA ILE A 138 2.66 11.29 -8.12
C ILE A 138 1.34 10.60 -8.47
N PRO A 139 0.54 10.20 -7.47
CA PRO A 139 -0.76 9.61 -7.72
C PRO A 139 -1.75 10.64 -8.21
N PHE A 140 -2.48 10.28 -9.26
CA PHE A 140 -3.69 10.96 -9.74
C PHE A 140 -4.85 9.99 -9.73
N SER A 141 -6.03 10.47 -9.37
CA SER A 141 -7.26 9.69 -9.40
C SER A 141 -8.33 10.40 -10.21
N PHE A 142 -8.96 9.66 -11.10
CA PHE A 142 -10.00 10.12 -12.01
C PHE A 142 -11.28 9.33 -11.77
N PRO A 143 -12.34 9.99 -11.29
CA PRO A 143 -13.65 9.34 -11.16
C PRO A 143 -14.29 9.21 -12.55
N LEU A 144 -14.79 8.02 -12.85
CA LEU A 144 -15.46 7.71 -14.10
C LEU A 144 -16.87 7.17 -13.81
N PHE A 145 -17.80 7.35 -14.77
CA PHE A 145 -19.15 6.79 -14.72
C PHE A 145 -19.89 7.10 -13.40
N ASN A 146 -20.01 8.37 -13.06
CA ASN A 146 -20.66 8.83 -11.82
C ASN A 146 -20.08 8.15 -10.56
N ASN A 147 -18.76 8.12 -10.44
CA ASN A 147 -18.03 7.51 -9.33
C ASN A 147 -18.30 6.00 -9.17
N THR A 148 -18.68 5.32 -10.23
CA THR A 148 -18.77 3.85 -10.23
C THR A 148 -17.39 3.23 -10.45
N ILE A 149 -16.50 3.92 -11.15
CA ILE A 149 -15.13 3.50 -11.39
C ILE A 149 -14.19 4.61 -10.90
N SER A 150 -13.16 4.23 -10.14
CA SER A 150 -11.97 5.06 -9.89
C SER A 150 -10.83 4.54 -10.74
N TRP A 151 -10.23 5.41 -11.52
CA TRP A 151 -9.01 5.14 -12.25
C TRP A 151 -7.87 5.92 -11.64
N ASP A 152 -6.90 5.21 -11.10
CA ASP A 152 -5.71 5.79 -10.50
C ASP A 152 -4.51 5.53 -11.39
N ILE A 153 -3.65 6.54 -11.56
CA ILE A 153 -2.34 6.44 -12.22
C ILE A 153 -1.28 7.03 -11.29
N MET A 154 -0.13 6.40 -11.23
CA MET A 154 0.93 6.80 -10.32
C MET A 154 2.30 6.64 -10.99
N PRO A 155 2.73 7.61 -11.82
CA PRO A 155 4.11 7.69 -12.27
C PRO A 155 5.03 8.02 -11.11
N GLY A 156 6.27 7.52 -11.16
CA GLY A 156 7.25 7.77 -10.11
C GLY A 156 8.68 7.51 -10.59
N ALA A 157 9.60 7.69 -9.69
CA ALA A 157 11.01 7.40 -9.90
C ALA A 157 11.63 6.85 -8.63
N LEU A 158 12.64 6.03 -8.78
CA LEU A 158 13.43 5.51 -7.68
C LEU A 158 14.93 5.56 -8.01
N VAL A 159 15.73 5.62 -6.96
CA VAL A 159 17.17 5.46 -7.01
C VAL A 159 17.56 4.45 -5.95
N ASP A 160 18.08 3.32 -6.38
CA ASP A 160 18.68 2.30 -5.52
C ASP A 160 20.16 2.57 -5.35
N LEU A 161 20.60 2.63 -4.10
CA LEU A 161 22.01 2.79 -3.74
C LEU A 161 22.62 1.43 -3.39
N ASP A 162 23.90 1.28 -3.63
CA ASP A 162 24.64 0.02 -3.41
C ASP A 162 24.16 -1.13 -4.32
N TYR A 163 23.83 -0.79 -5.56
CA TYR A 163 23.35 -1.74 -6.55
C TYR A 163 24.49 -2.60 -7.12
N GLY A 164 24.43 -3.92 -6.89
CA GLY A 164 25.39 -4.88 -7.40
C GLY A 164 26.75 -4.90 -6.68
N GLU A 165 27.67 -5.73 -7.15
CA GLU A 165 28.99 -5.97 -6.56
C GLU A 165 29.90 -4.73 -6.54
N ASN A 166 29.62 -3.74 -7.37
CA ASN A 166 30.44 -2.54 -7.56
C ASN A 166 29.91 -1.31 -6.81
N ASN A 167 28.95 -1.44 -5.88
CA ASN A 167 28.31 -0.34 -5.18
C ASN A 167 27.80 0.75 -6.15
N SER A 168 27.26 0.34 -7.29
CA SER A 168 26.73 1.27 -8.28
C SER A 168 25.32 1.73 -7.91
N THR A 169 24.99 2.95 -8.28
CA THR A 169 23.63 3.50 -8.14
C THR A 169 22.81 3.10 -9.36
N ALA A 170 21.61 2.58 -9.15
CA ALA A 170 20.66 2.29 -10.22
C ALA A 170 19.42 3.17 -10.09
N TRP A 171 18.97 3.72 -11.20
CA TRP A 171 17.75 4.51 -11.24
C TRP A 171 16.66 3.77 -12.01
N GLY A 172 15.41 4.05 -11.67
CA GLY A 172 14.24 3.50 -12.35
C GLY A 172 13.09 4.49 -12.41
N PHE A 173 12.34 4.41 -13.50
CA PHE A 173 11.03 5.03 -13.62
C PHE A 173 9.99 4.02 -13.19
N THR A 174 9.25 4.33 -12.14
CA THR A 174 8.16 3.48 -11.65
C THR A 174 6.83 3.94 -12.21
N TRP A 175 5.97 3.00 -12.48
CA TRP A 175 4.61 3.30 -12.90
C TRP A 175 3.63 2.31 -12.31
N SER A 176 2.45 2.80 -12.00
CA SER A 176 1.32 1.93 -11.71
C SER A 176 0.01 2.54 -12.22
N THR A 177 -0.94 1.68 -12.49
CA THR A 177 -2.30 2.05 -12.81
C THR A 177 -3.26 1.09 -12.14
N ARG A 178 -4.37 1.61 -11.61
CA ARG A 178 -5.38 0.82 -10.90
C ARG A 178 -6.78 1.26 -11.30
N LEU A 179 -7.63 0.27 -11.52
CA LEU A 179 -9.06 0.44 -11.69
C LEU A 179 -9.76 -0.18 -10.48
N ALA A 180 -10.62 0.57 -9.83
CA ALA A 180 -11.50 0.07 -8.78
C ALA A 180 -12.95 0.27 -9.22
N ILE A 181 -13.73 -0.80 -9.29
CA ILE A 181 -15.11 -0.82 -9.76
C ILE A 181 -16.02 -1.08 -8.56
N TYR A 182 -16.86 -0.11 -8.27
CA TYR A 182 -17.80 -0.11 -7.14
C TYR A 182 -19.23 -0.41 -7.61
N LYS A 183 -20.12 -0.68 -6.68
CA LYS A 183 -21.58 -0.80 -6.88
C LYS A 183 -22.05 -2.01 -7.70
N ILE A 184 -21.16 -2.89 -8.15
CA ILE A 184 -21.57 -4.16 -8.77
C ILE A 184 -22.03 -5.13 -7.69
N ILE A 185 -21.27 -5.28 -6.63
CA ILE A 185 -21.60 -6.07 -5.45
C ILE A 185 -21.70 -5.10 -4.27
N PRO A 186 -22.75 -5.18 -3.45
CA PRO A 186 -22.90 -4.29 -2.30
C PRO A 186 -21.67 -4.31 -1.39
N LYS A 187 -21.18 -3.15 -1.00
CA LYS A 187 -20.02 -2.97 -0.11
C LYS A 187 -18.74 -3.66 -0.61
N THR A 188 -18.61 -3.91 -1.90
CA THR A 188 -17.44 -4.58 -2.47
C THR A 188 -16.93 -3.79 -3.67
N ALA A 189 -15.61 -3.61 -3.74
CA ALA A 189 -14.92 -3.12 -4.92
C ALA A 189 -14.18 -4.27 -5.60
N ILE A 190 -14.32 -4.36 -6.93
CA ILE A 190 -13.47 -5.19 -7.77
C ILE A 190 -12.28 -4.31 -8.15
N VAL A 191 -11.07 -4.77 -7.92
CA VAL A 191 -9.85 -4.00 -8.16
C VAL A 191 -8.95 -4.74 -9.11
N ALA A 192 -8.42 -4.02 -10.09
CA ALA A 192 -7.37 -4.49 -10.98
C ALA A 192 -6.27 -3.44 -11.06
N GLU A 193 -5.02 -3.85 -10.94
CA GLU A 193 -3.86 -2.96 -11.08
C GLU A 193 -2.79 -3.59 -11.96
N ALA A 194 -1.96 -2.73 -12.55
CA ALA A 194 -0.72 -3.09 -13.21
C ALA A 194 0.39 -2.13 -12.78
N TYR A 195 1.59 -2.63 -12.61
CA TYR A 195 2.73 -1.85 -12.14
C TYR A 195 4.05 -2.43 -12.63
N GLY A 196 5.08 -1.61 -12.63
CA GLY A 196 6.41 -2.01 -13.04
C GLY A 196 7.43 -0.90 -12.85
N THR A 197 8.69 -1.21 -13.15
CA THR A 197 9.81 -0.27 -13.10
C THR A 197 10.65 -0.44 -14.36
N GLU A 198 10.92 0.67 -15.02
CA GLU A 198 11.76 0.74 -16.21
C GLU A 198 13.10 1.42 -15.88
N GLY A 199 14.14 1.12 -16.62
CA GLY A 199 15.48 1.72 -16.47
C GLY A 199 16.50 0.74 -15.91
N GLN A 200 17.49 1.25 -15.18
CA GLN A 200 18.56 0.41 -14.60
C GLN A 200 18.03 -0.48 -13.47
N ALA A 201 17.11 0.05 -12.66
CA ALA A 201 16.41 -0.69 -11.60
C ALA A 201 15.17 -1.37 -12.17
N PHE A 202 15.29 -2.11 -13.24
CA PHE A 202 14.18 -2.75 -13.95
C PHE A 202 13.48 -3.79 -13.08
N SER A 203 12.15 -3.74 -13.07
CA SER A 203 11.32 -4.84 -12.59
C SER A 203 10.31 -5.26 -13.65
N LYS A 204 10.06 -6.56 -13.77
CA LYS A 204 9.07 -7.05 -14.72
C LYS A 204 7.70 -6.43 -14.43
N PRO A 205 6.96 -6.03 -15.47
CA PRO A 205 5.57 -5.60 -15.29
C PRO A 205 4.71 -6.72 -14.72
N GLU A 206 4.00 -6.38 -13.66
CA GLU A 206 3.07 -7.26 -12.98
C GLU A 206 1.65 -6.71 -13.03
N TYR A 207 0.68 -7.60 -12.93
CA TYR A 207 -0.71 -7.24 -12.68
C TYR A 207 -1.22 -7.90 -11.40
N LYS A 208 -2.22 -7.29 -10.78
CA LYS A 208 -2.92 -7.84 -9.63
C LYS A 208 -4.42 -7.59 -9.80
N VAL A 209 -5.22 -8.60 -9.51
CA VAL A 209 -6.69 -8.50 -9.51
C VAL A 209 -7.22 -8.99 -8.17
N GLY A 210 -8.31 -8.40 -7.69
CA GLY A 210 -8.84 -8.81 -6.41
C GLY A 210 -10.15 -8.16 -6.03
N LEU A 211 -10.58 -8.47 -4.82
CA LEU A 211 -11.79 -7.96 -4.20
C LEU A 211 -11.43 -7.24 -2.91
N ARG A 212 -12.11 -6.14 -2.66
CA ARG A 212 -12.03 -5.38 -1.42
C ARG A 212 -13.44 -5.26 -0.85
N TRP A 213 -13.67 -5.84 0.32
CA TRP A 213 -14.96 -5.81 0.99
C TRP A 213 -14.98 -4.74 2.07
N GLU A 214 -15.97 -3.86 2.06
CA GLU A 214 -16.13 -2.70 2.94
C GLU A 214 -17.37 -2.87 3.82
N PRO A 215 -17.38 -3.82 4.78
CA PRO A 215 -18.56 -4.12 5.59
C PRO A 215 -18.96 -2.95 6.51
N ASN A 216 -17.97 -2.19 6.96
CA ASN A 216 -18.11 -1.01 7.82
C ASN A 216 -16.96 -0.03 7.58
N ASP A 217 -16.96 1.08 8.29
CA ASP A 217 -16.02 2.19 8.11
C ASP A 217 -14.63 1.93 8.75
N TYR A 218 -14.42 0.80 9.43
CA TYR A 218 -13.20 0.55 10.21
C TYR A 218 -12.35 -0.60 9.71
N ILE A 219 -12.95 -1.57 9.07
CA ILE A 219 -12.28 -2.82 8.68
C ILE A 219 -12.61 -3.13 7.23
N ILE A 220 -11.59 -3.27 6.42
CA ILE A 220 -11.70 -3.60 4.99
C ILE A 220 -10.83 -4.81 4.69
N PRO A 221 -11.39 -6.02 4.69
CA PRO A 221 -10.70 -7.19 4.17
C PRO A 221 -10.54 -7.12 2.66
N ALA A 222 -9.43 -7.68 2.18
CA ALA A 222 -9.16 -7.78 0.75
C ALA A 222 -8.46 -9.11 0.43
N ILE A 223 -8.65 -9.54 -0.81
CA ILE A 223 -8.05 -10.73 -1.38
C ILE A 223 -7.60 -10.38 -2.79
N SER A 224 -6.40 -10.79 -3.17
CA SER A 224 -5.87 -10.53 -4.50
C SER A 224 -5.03 -11.68 -5.02
N TYR A 225 -4.87 -11.70 -6.33
CA TYR A 225 -3.95 -12.58 -7.05
C TYR A 225 -3.18 -11.74 -8.06
N GLY A 226 -1.86 -11.92 -8.09
CA GLY A 226 -0.95 -11.21 -8.99
C GLY A 226 0.01 -12.15 -9.71
N SER A 227 0.39 -11.77 -10.94
CA SER A 227 1.36 -12.47 -11.76
C SER A 227 2.07 -11.48 -12.68
N CYS A 228 3.21 -11.88 -13.24
CA CYS A 228 3.84 -11.12 -14.30
C CYS A 228 3.10 -11.30 -15.62
N PHE A 229 3.13 -10.28 -16.48
CA PHE A 229 2.49 -10.37 -17.82
C PHE A 229 3.15 -11.38 -18.76
N ASP A 230 4.41 -11.73 -18.54
CA ASP A 230 5.13 -12.75 -19.30
C ASP A 230 4.85 -14.19 -18.83
N GLY A 231 3.94 -14.36 -17.86
CA GLY A 231 3.59 -15.65 -17.29
C GLY A 231 4.56 -16.16 -16.21
N SER A 232 5.62 -15.41 -15.90
CA SER A 232 6.48 -15.74 -14.76
C SER A 232 5.78 -15.46 -13.44
N LYS A 233 6.32 -16.02 -12.35
CA LYS A 233 5.74 -15.88 -11.01
C LYS A 233 5.76 -14.40 -10.57
N GLY A 234 4.60 -13.84 -10.30
CA GLY A 234 4.42 -12.52 -9.67
C GLY A 234 4.09 -12.62 -8.19
N ALA A 235 3.33 -11.68 -7.65
CA ALA A 235 2.96 -11.61 -6.23
C ALA A 235 2.25 -12.87 -5.71
N GLY A 236 1.51 -13.57 -6.59
CA GLY A 236 0.72 -14.74 -6.22
C GLY A 236 -0.55 -14.35 -5.47
N PHE A 237 -1.04 -15.27 -4.66
CA PHE A 237 -2.24 -15.06 -3.86
C PHE A 237 -1.89 -14.31 -2.57
N GLU A 238 -2.69 -13.28 -2.25
CA GLU A 238 -2.54 -12.47 -1.04
C GLU A 238 -3.90 -12.21 -0.39
N ILE A 239 -3.90 -12.20 0.94
CA ILE A 239 -5.03 -11.73 1.75
C ILE A 239 -4.54 -10.61 2.66
N GLY A 240 -5.40 -9.65 2.94
CA GLY A 240 -5.06 -8.57 3.83
C GLY A 240 -6.28 -7.93 4.47
N VAL A 241 -6.00 -7.12 5.45
CA VAL A 241 -7.01 -6.33 6.15
C VAL A 241 -6.49 -4.93 6.38
N ILE A 242 -7.35 -3.96 6.17
CA ILE A 242 -7.13 -2.57 6.48
C ILE A 242 -7.96 -2.22 7.71
N ILE A 243 -7.33 -1.59 8.69
CA ILE A 243 -7.95 -1.20 9.94
C ILE A 243 -7.76 0.31 10.12
N PHE A 244 -8.86 1.02 10.32
CA PHE A 244 -8.84 2.45 10.60
C PHE A 244 -8.97 2.70 12.09
N THR A 245 -8.24 3.68 12.61
CA THR A 245 -8.38 4.11 14.00
C THR A 245 -9.57 5.05 14.14
N SER A 246 -10.09 5.19 15.35
CA SER A 246 -10.83 6.39 15.71
C SER A 246 -9.89 7.62 15.65
N PRO A 247 -10.44 8.84 15.48
CA PRO A 247 -9.62 10.04 15.52
C PRO A 247 -8.83 10.11 16.83
N PHE A 248 -7.49 10.18 16.73
CA PHE A 248 -6.59 10.27 17.89
C PHE A 248 -6.15 11.71 18.19
N LEU A 249 -6.35 12.63 17.24
CA LEU A 249 -6.17 14.05 17.43
C LEU A 249 -7.54 14.72 17.52
N THR A 250 -7.85 15.29 18.66
CA THR A 250 -9.15 15.94 18.95
C THR A 250 -9.11 17.46 18.84
N ARG A 251 -7.92 18.03 18.57
CA ARG A 251 -7.73 19.47 18.43
C ARG A 251 -7.09 19.78 17.09
N ASP A 252 -7.69 20.69 16.35
CA ASP A 252 -7.07 21.29 15.18
C ASP A 252 -5.96 22.24 15.62
N PHE A 253 -4.72 21.79 15.58
CA PHE A 253 -3.57 22.67 15.79
C PHE A 253 -3.39 23.68 14.65
N ILE A 254 -3.96 23.40 13.49
CA ILE A 254 -3.99 24.28 12.33
C ILE A 254 -5.45 24.47 11.96
N LYS A 255 -5.90 25.73 11.90
CA LYS A 255 -7.25 26.05 11.41
C LYS A 255 -7.44 25.48 10.01
N ASN A 256 -8.24 24.45 9.90
CA ASN A 256 -8.64 23.90 8.64
C ASN A 256 -9.55 24.91 7.92
N ASN A 257 -9.14 25.35 6.75
CA ASN A 257 -10.14 25.77 5.78
C ASN A 257 -10.86 24.47 5.38
N HIS A 258 -12.09 24.34 5.84
CA HIS A 258 -12.91 23.15 5.73
C HIS A 258 -12.84 22.55 4.34
N ILE A 259 -12.21 21.38 4.24
CA ILE A 259 -12.53 20.43 3.18
C ILE A 259 -13.51 19.46 3.84
N GLU A 260 -14.80 19.71 3.62
CA GLU A 260 -15.83 18.71 3.89
C GLU A 260 -15.62 17.57 2.88
N TYR A 261 -15.37 16.38 3.37
CA TYR A 261 -15.24 15.15 2.59
C TYR A 261 -16.62 14.56 2.28
#